data_daf06d67bb0a0763cfa53b29fd11e363
#
_entry.id   daf06d67bb0a0763cfa53b29fd11e363
#
_cell.length_a   1.000
_cell.length_b   1.000
_cell.length_c   1.000
_cell.angle_alpha   90.00
_cell.angle_beta   90.00
_cell.angle_gamma   90.00
#
_symmetry.space_group_name_H-M   'P 1'
#
loop_
_entity.id
_entity.type
_entity.pdbx_description
1 polymer ?
#
loop_
_entity_poly.entity_id
_entity_poly.type
_entity_poly.pdbx_seq_one_letter_code
_entity_poly.pdbx_strand_id
1 'polypeptide(L)'
;MDIKRFNEFCKTLYPDMIRTKGIVWFQADPEGMYVFEQAGKQFECYQADNWVAAYPKKEREEFIASHPDIKKDWHEVWGDRMVKLVFIGKNLNKHELQKRLDACLA
;
A
#
# COMPACT_ATOMS: atom_id res chain seq x y z
N MET A 1 -2.00 8.22 -2.28
CA MET A 1 -2.69 8.02 -0.98
C MET A 1 -2.36 9.15 -0.04
N ASP A 2 -3.36 9.78 0.53
CA ASP A 2 -3.19 10.82 1.54
C ASP A 2 -3.03 10.17 2.92
N ILE A 3 -1.90 10.43 3.59
CA ILE A 3 -1.55 9.77 4.85
C ILE A 3 -2.54 10.10 5.97
N LYS A 4 -3.05 11.32 6.01
CA LYS A 4 -4.01 11.76 7.03
C LYS A 4 -5.34 11.04 6.90
N ARG A 5 -5.87 10.96 5.67
CA ARG A 5 -7.11 10.24 5.38
C ARG A 5 -6.96 8.74 5.62
N PHE A 6 -5.81 8.19 5.27
CA PHE A 6 -5.51 6.78 5.52
C PHE A 6 -5.47 6.46 7.01
N ASN A 7 -4.86 7.31 7.83
CA ASN A 7 -4.85 7.14 9.27
C ASN A 7 -6.26 7.16 9.86
N GLU A 8 -7.12 8.05 9.40
CA GLU A 8 -8.53 8.09 9.82
C GLU A 8 -9.26 6.81 9.41
N PHE A 9 -9.02 6.31 8.22
CA PHE A 9 -9.56 5.04 7.75
C PHE A 9 -9.13 3.88 8.66
N CYS A 10 -7.86 3.81 9.04
CA CYS A 10 -7.34 2.75 9.89
C CYS A 10 -8.03 2.69 11.26
N LYS A 11 -8.38 3.85 11.82
CA LYS A 11 -9.07 3.93 13.11
C LYS A 11 -10.47 3.33 13.07
N THR A 12 -11.06 3.21 11.89
CA THR A 12 -12.43 2.70 11.72
C THR A 12 -12.50 1.20 11.43
N LEU A 13 -11.36 0.51 11.31
CA LEU A 13 -11.34 -0.91 10.96
C LEU A 13 -11.81 -1.82 12.09
N TYR A 14 -11.46 -1.51 13.32
CA TYR A 14 -11.91 -2.29 14.48
C TYR A 14 -13.36 -1.91 14.82
N PRO A 15 -14.22 -2.86 15.26
CA PRO A 15 -13.94 -4.27 15.56
C PRO A 15 -14.17 -5.26 14.43
N ASP A 16 -14.70 -4.85 13.28
CA ASP A 16 -15.08 -5.76 12.19
C ASP A 16 -13.88 -6.39 11.50
N MET A 17 -12.77 -5.69 11.48
CA MET A 17 -11.55 -6.13 10.83
C MET A 17 -10.67 -6.90 11.82
N ILE A 18 -10.37 -8.16 11.51
CA ILE A 18 -9.51 -9.02 12.32
C ILE A 18 -8.04 -8.75 12.00
N ARG A 19 -7.71 -8.68 10.72
CA ARG A 19 -6.34 -8.51 10.26
C ARG A 19 -6.29 -7.82 8.91
N THR A 20 -5.31 -6.94 8.75
CA THR A 20 -5.03 -6.28 7.47
C THR A 20 -3.54 -6.25 7.26
N LYS A 21 -3.09 -6.50 6.05
CA LYS A 21 -1.68 -6.45 5.68
C LYS A 21 -1.55 -6.00 4.23
N GLY A 22 -0.51 -5.23 3.96
CA GLY A 22 -0.23 -4.85 2.58
C GLY A 22 0.78 -3.73 2.46
N ILE A 23 0.85 -3.19 1.26
CA ILE A 23 1.76 -2.11 0.90
C ILE A 23 0.97 -0.87 0.50
N VAL A 24 1.52 0.30 0.83
CA VAL A 24 0.86 1.58 0.58
C VAL A 24 1.86 2.57 0.01
N TRP A 25 1.39 3.39 -0.93
CA TRP A 25 2.12 4.51 -1.49
C TRP A 25 1.45 5.81 -1.02
N PHE A 26 2.21 6.65 -0.32
CA PHE A 26 1.74 7.93 0.18
C PHE A 26 2.25 9.09 -0.67
N GLN A 27 1.38 10.07 -0.88
CA GLN A 27 1.74 11.29 -1.60
C GLN A 27 2.83 12.08 -0.89
N ALA A 28 2.86 12.06 0.44
CA ALA A 28 3.85 12.78 1.25
C ALA A 28 5.28 12.24 1.09
N ASP A 29 5.42 10.96 0.72
CA ASP A 29 6.71 10.30 0.48
C ASP A 29 6.59 9.35 -0.71
N PRO A 30 6.63 9.89 -1.94
CA PRO A 30 6.39 9.09 -3.14
C PRO A 30 7.48 8.07 -3.47
N GLU A 31 8.67 8.20 -2.87
CA GLU A 31 9.78 7.27 -3.09
C GLU A 31 9.74 6.08 -2.15
N GLY A 32 9.15 6.23 -0.96
CA GLY A 32 9.11 5.21 0.07
C GLY A 32 7.98 4.20 -0.11
N MET A 33 8.33 2.92 -0.02
CA MET A 33 7.36 1.83 0.04
C MET A 33 7.02 1.56 1.49
N TYR A 34 5.76 1.77 1.87
CA TYR A 34 5.30 1.57 3.23
C TYR A 34 4.56 0.24 3.36
N VAL A 35 4.83 -0.44 4.47
CA VAL A 35 4.12 -1.67 4.85
C VAL A 35 3.12 -1.30 5.94
N PHE A 36 1.88 -1.75 5.76
CA PHE A 36 0.82 -1.59 6.73
C PHE A 36 0.42 -2.94 7.30
N GLU A 37 0.30 -3.01 8.63
CA GLU A 37 -0.15 -4.20 9.35
C GLU A 37 -1.13 -3.80 10.43
N GLN A 38 -2.23 -4.54 10.55
CA GLN A 38 -3.24 -4.33 11.58
C GLN A 38 -3.65 -5.68 12.15
N ALA A 39 -3.72 -5.75 13.48
CA ALA A 39 -4.22 -6.91 14.22
C ALA A 39 -5.09 -6.40 15.37
N GLY A 40 -6.40 -6.63 15.29
CA GLY A 40 -7.36 -6.10 16.27
C GLY A 40 -7.31 -4.57 16.32
N LYS A 41 -7.10 -4.01 17.50
CA LYS A 41 -7.01 -2.56 17.72
C LYS A 41 -5.67 -1.97 17.35
N GLN A 42 -4.63 -2.81 17.18
CA GLN A 42 -3.28 -2.35 16.93
C GLN A 42 -3.00 -2.28 15.44
N PHE A 43 -2.33 -1.24 15.02
CA PHE A 43 -1.85 -1.14 13.65
C PHE A 43 -0.50 -0.45 13.60
N GLU A 44 0.29 -0.79 12.58
CA GLU A 44 1.60 -0.23 12.32
C GLU A 44 1.72 0.10 10.83
N CYS A 45 2.39 1.20 10.55
CA CYS A 45 2.73 1.58 9.18
C CYS A 45 4.18 2.07 9.20
N TYR A 46 5.04 1.44 8.44
CA TYR A 46 6.47 1.76 8.43
C TYR A 46 7.06 1.66 7.03
N GLN A 47 8.10 2.43 6.80
CA GLN A 47 8.84 2.37 5.54
C GLN A 47 9.74 1.13 5.53
N ALA A 48 9.44 0.19 4.61
CA ALA A 48 10.23 -1.02 4.46
C ALA A 48 11.42 -0.82 3.51
N ASP A 49 11.20 -0.07 2.42
CA ASP A 49 12.20 0.18 1.38
C ASP A 49 11.72 1.34 0.51
N ASN A 50 12.43 1.63 -0.56
CA ASN A 50 11.96 2.51 -1.61
C ASN A 50 11.33 1.68 -2.73
N TRP A 51 10.39 2.30 -3.46
CA TRP A 51 9.86 1.68 -4.67
C TRP A 51 10.98 1.52 -5.70
N VAL A 52 10.94 0.44 -6.48
CA VAL A 52 11.92 0.22 -7.56
C VAL A 52 11.88 1.37 -8.56
N ALA A 53 10.70 1.94 -8.81
CA ALA A 53 10.55 3.11 -9.67
C ALA A 53 11.32 4.34 -9.19
N ALA A 54 11.66 4.41 -7.89
CA ALA A 54 12.44 5.50 -7.29
C ALA A 54 13.94 5.22 -7.28
N TYR A 55 14.39 4.03 -7.66
CA TYR A 55 15.80 3.69 -7.70
C TYR A 55 16.52 4.50 -8.78
N PRO A 56 17.83 4.81 -8.61
CA PRO A 56 18.65 5.32 -9.69
C PRO A 56 18.55 4.42 -10.92
N LYS A 57 18.65 5.01 -12.11
CA LYS A 57 18.41 4.31 -13.37
C LYS A 57 19.18 2.99 -13.48
N LYS A 58 20.48 2.99 -13.13
CA LYS A 58 21.32 1.81 -13.21
C LYS A 58 20.84 0.70 -12.25
N GLU A 59 20.58 1.04 -10.99
CA GLU A 59 20.11 0.09 -9.99
C GLU A 59 18.74 -0.45 -10.34
N ARG A 60 17.86 0.40 -10.86
CA ARG A 60 16.52 0.02 -11.30
C ARG A 60 16.59 -1.01 -12.44
N GLU A 61 17.43 -0.77 -13.43
CA GLU A 61 17.60 -1.68 -14.56
C GLU A 61 18.17 -3.03 -14.11
N GLU A 62 19.15 -3.02 -13.22
CA GLU A 62 19.72 -4.24 -12.64
C GLU A 62 18.70 -5.03 -11.85
N PHE A 63 17.87 -4.34 -11.04
CA PHE A 63 16.83 -4.99 -10.25
C PHE A 63 15.77 -5.63 -11.16
N ILE A 64 15.30 -4.92 -12.18
CA ILE A 64 14.30 -5.42 -13.13
C ILE A 64 14.86 -6.65 -13.89
N ALA A 65 16.13 -6.63 -14.27
CA ALA A 65 16.77 -7.76 -14.94
C ALA A 65 16.85 -8.99 -14.04
N SER A 66 17.06 -8.80 -12.71
CA SER A 66 17.13 -9.89 -11.73
C SER A 66 15.75 -10.40 -11.29
N HIS A 67 14.71 -9.60 -11.47
CA HIS A 67 13.35 -9.91 -11.03
C HIS A 67 12.35 -9.70 -12.18
N PRO A 68 12.34 -10.59 -13.19
CA PRO A 68 11.51 -10.40 -14.38
C PRO A 68 10.01 -10.32 -14.10
N ASP A 69 9.54 -10.88 -12.99
CA ASP A 69 8.12 -10.84 -12.61
C ASP A 69 7.61 -9.44 -12.34
N ILE A 70 8.48 -8.50 -11.98
CA ILE A 70 8.10 -7.11 -11.69
C ILE A 70 7.54 -6.40 -12.93
N LYS A 71 7.94 -6.83 -14.14
CA LYS A 71 7.46 -6.25 -15.40
C LYS A 71 5.98 -6.49 -15.65
N LYS A 72 5.41 -7.56 -15.08
CA LYS A 72 4.00 -7.91 -15.25
C LYS A 72 3.07 -6.86 -14.64
N ASP A 73 3.48 -6.30 -13.51
CA ASP A 73 2.70 -5.33 -12.75
C ASP A 73 3.24 -3.90 -12.91
N TRP A 74 4.18 -3.69 -13.82
CA TRP A 74 4.82 -2.39 -14.01
C TRP A 74 3.91 -1.45 -14.79
N HIS A 75 3.56 -0.33 -14.15
CA HIS A 75 2.79 0.73 -14.79
C HIS A 75 3.70 1.73 -15.51
N GLU A 76 3.29 2.21 -16.67
CA GLU A 76 4.10 3.14 -17.48
C GLU A 76 4.47 4.43 -16.73
N VAL A 77 3.55 4.96 -15.91
CA VAL A 77 3.74 6.20 -15.17
C VAL A 77 4.23 5.93 -13.75
N TRP A 78 3.60 4.98 -13.05
CA TRP A 78 3.83 4.76 -11.62
C TRP A 78 4.90 3.71 -11.31
N GLY A 79 5.29 2.88 -12.28
CA GLY A 79 6.21 1.78 -12.08
C GLY A 79 5.59 0.71 -11.19
N ASP A 80 6.29 0.33 -10.12
CA ASP A 80 5.79 -0.64 -9.13
C ASP A 80 5.00 -0.01 -7.98
N ARG A 81 4.85 1.31 -7.98
CA ARG A 81 4.10 2.02 -6.94
C ARG A 81 2.62 1.62 -6.98
N MET A 82 2.11 1.17 -5.85
CA MET A 82 0.70 0.75 -5.74
C MET A 82 0.23 0.74 -4.30
N VAL A 83 -1.08 0.64 -4.13
CA VAL A 83 -1.71 0.31 -2.86
C VAL A 83 -2.34 -1.06 -3.00
N LYS A 84 -1.88 -2.01 -2.19
CA LYS A 84 -2.40 -3.39 -2.20
C LYS A 84 -2.56 -3.85 -0.76
N LEU A 85 -3.80 -3.99 -0.34
CA LEU A 85 -4.16 -4.39 1.02
C LEU A 85 -5.01 -5.66 1.00
N VAL A 86 -4.73 -6.56 1.93
CA VAL A 86 -5.52 -7.77 2.16
C VAL A 86 -6.25 -7.61 3.48
N PHE A 87 -7.56 -7.78 3.46
CA PHE A 87 -8.42 -7.63 4.63
C PHE A 87 -9.00 -8.98 5.03
N ILE A 88 -8.91 -9.30 6.32
CA ILE A 88 -9.53 -10.49 6.92
C ILE A 88 -10.41 -10.02 8.07
N GLY A 89 -11.70 -10.35 8.01
CA GLY A 89 -12.64 -9.91 9.03
C GLY A 89 -13.99 -10.59 8.90
N LYS A 90 -14.94 -10.17 9.76
CA LYS A 90 -16.31 -10.69 9.77
C LYS A 90 -17.25 -9.69 9.13
N ASN A 91 -18.18 -10.19 8.32
CA ASN A 91 -19.23 -9.36 7.69
C ASN A 91 -18.66 -8.19 6.88
N LEU A 92 -17.52 -8.40 6.20
CA LEU A 92 -16.89 -7.36 5.41
C LEU A 92 -17.68 -7.08 4.13
N ASN A 93 -17.92 -5.80 3.87
CA ASN A 93 -18.49 -5.34 2.61
C ASN A 93 -17.34 -4.82 1.73
N LYS A 94 -16.95 -5.62 0.75
CA LYS A 94 -15.85 -5.29 -0.16
C LYS A 94 -16.07 -3.98 -0.91
N HIS A 95 -17.29 -3.75 -1.37
CA HIS A 95 -17.64 -2.54 -2.11
C HIS A 95 -17.49 -1.28 -1.26
N GLU A 96 -17.95 -1.34 -0.02
CA GLU A 96 -17.83 -0.21 0.90
C GLU A 96 -16.38 0.04 1.33
N LEU A 97 -15.61 -1.02 1.59
CA LEU A 97 -14.18 -0.90 1.88
C LEU A 97 -13.43 -0.24 0.73
N GLN A 98 -13.72 -0.65 -0.50
CA GLN A 98 -13.12 -0.05 -1.68
C GLN A 98 -13.47 1.44 -1.80
N LYS A 99 -14.71 1.79 -1.57
CA LYS A 99 -15.20 3.17 -1.61
C LYS A 99 -14.50 4.03 -0.55
N ARG A 100 -14.39 3.53 0.67
CA ARG A 100 -13.74 4.24 1.77
C ARG A 100 -12.25 4.40 1.52
N LEU A 101 -11.61 3.38 0.98
CA LEU A 101 -10.18 3.42 0.63
C LEU A 101 -9.93 4.40 -0.52
N ASP A 102 -10.78 4.42 -1.52
CA ASP A 102 -10.70 5.37 -2.63
C ASP A 102 -10.82 6.81 -2.15
N ALA A 103 -11.60 7.07 -1.11
CA ALA A 103 -11.70 8.40 -0.50
C ALA A 103 -10.41 8.88 0.15
N CYS A 104 -9.45 7.98 0.40
CA CYS A 104 -8.12 8.33 0.93
C CYS A 104 -7.14 8.77 -0.16
N LEU A 105 -7.50 8.62 -1.42
CA LEU A 105 -6.65 9.07 -2.53
C LEU A 105 -6.59 10.59 -2.56
N ALA A 106 -5.40 11.08 -2.86
CA ALA A 106 -5.15 12.52 -2.91
C ALA A 106 -5.80 13.17 -4.13
#